data_36501800ec5f1377de311a86f1bd45b8
#
_entry.id   36501800ec5f1377de311a86f1bd45b8
#
_cell.length_a   1.000
_cell.length_b   1.000
_cell.length_c   1.000
_cell.angle_alpha   90.00
_cell.angle_beta   90.00
_cell.angle_gamma   90.00
#
_symmetry.space_group_name_H-M   'P 1'
#
loop_
_entity.id
_entity.type
_entity.pdbx_description
1 polymer ?
#
loop_
_entity_poly.entity_id
_entity_poly.type
_entity_poly.pdbx_seq_one_letter_code
_entity_poly.pdbx_strand_id
1 'polypeptide(L)'
;MATDDMSRLTALTVADPGEQQLDLFADRTSAATMRANQLRLWFASFAYVRLEALRRIGLRHTQFQDATCGTIRLKLLKLGAKVTVSVRRIKVAIASACPYRVEFALAHLRLATWTGPPGARAAV
;
A
#
# COMPACT_ATOMS: atom_id res chain seq x y z
N MET A 1 2.59 26.41 -7.27
CA MET A 1 1.69 25.24 -7.23
C MET A 1 2.41 23.89 -7.17
N ALA A 2 3.60 23.72 -7.69
CA ALA A 2 4.37 22.47 -7.56
C ALA A 2 4.99 22.23 -6.17
N THR A 3 5.17 23.25 -5.36
CA THR A 3 5.72 23.17 -3.99
C THR A 3 4.76 22.56 -2.97
N ASP A 4 3.47 22.67 -3.19
CA ASP A 4 2.46 22.16 -2.25
C ASP A 4 2.32 20.64 -2.36
N ASP A 5 2.55 20.08 -3.53
CA ASP A 5 2.49 18.64 -3.79
C ASP A 5 3.72 17.91 -3.22
N MET A 6 4.90 18.53 -3.31
CA MET A 6 6.12 18.01 -2.66
C MET A 6 6.01 18.07 -1.14
N SER A 7 5.43 19.12 -0.59
CA SER A 7 5.18 19.23 0.87
C SER A 7 4.19 18.19 1.36
N ARG A 8 3.18 17.86 0.56
CA ARG A 8 2.22 16.78 0.85
C ARG A 8 2.85 15.40 0.76
N LEU A 9 3.70 15.16 -0.23
CA LEU A 9 4.46 13.91 -0.34
C LEU A 9 5.47 13.77 0.80
N THR A 10 6.11 14.86 1.21
CA THR A 10 7.02 14.87 2.36
C THR A 10 6.26 14.66 3.68
N ALA A 11 5.08 15.24 3.83
CA ALA A 11 4.21 14.99 4.97
C ALA A 11 3.69 13.54 5.02
N LEU A 12 3.50 12.89 3.85
CA LEU A 12 3.20 11.45 3.75
C LEU A 12 4.36 10.58 4.22
N THR A 13 5.60 11.03 3.98
CA THR A 13 6.82 10.27 4.33
C THR A 13 7.20 10.46 5.80
N VAL A 14 6.80 11.57 6.42
CA VAL A 14 7.17 11.94 7.80
C VAL A 14 6.08 11.54 8.83
N ALA A 15 4.91 11.05 8.37
CA ALA A 15 3.73 10.95 9.22
C ALA A 15 3.86 9.96 10.40
N ASP A 16 4.62 8.87 10.29
CA ASP A 16 4.96 8.04 11.46
C ASP A 16 6.17 7.13 11.20
N PRO A 17 7.39 7.53 11.59
CA PRO A 17 8.56 6.67 11.48
C PRO A 17 8.44 5.39 12.32
N GLY A 18 7.62 5.37 13.36
CA GLY A 18 7.36 4.19 14.17
C GLY A 18 6.65 3.08 13.41
N GLU A 19 5.62 3.40 12.61
CA GLU A 19 4.94 2.41 11.77
C GLU A 19 5.88 1.79 10.72
N GLN A 20 6.74 2.61 10.10
CA GLN A 20 7.69 2.11 9.11
C GLN A 20 8.71 1.15 9.72
N GLN A 21 9.18 1.44 10.90
CA GLN A 21 10.16 0.59 11.61
C GLN A 21 9.51 -0.69 12.14
N LEU A 22 8.41 -0.58 12.87
CA LEU A 22 7.77 -1.70 13.55
C LEU A 22 7.01 -2.61 12.59
N ASP A 23 6.24 -2.04 11.69
CA ASP A 23 5.32 -2.79 10.83
C ASP A 23 5.95 -3.27 9.53
N LEU A 24 6.94 -2.55 9.01
CA LEU A 24 7.62 -2.89 7.75
C LEU A 24 9.06 -3.33 7.94
N PHE A 25 9.53 -3.44 9.19
CA PHE A 25 10.87 -3.92 9.53
C PHE A 25 12.00 -3.12 8.87
N ALA A 26 11.84 -1.81 8.75
CA ALA A 26 12.82 -0.94 8.12
C ALA A 26 14.15 -0.86 8.91
N ASP A 27 14.12 -1.18 10.21
CA ASP A 27 15.28 -1.26 11.10
C ASP A 27 16.13 -2.53 10.90
N ARG A 28 15.60 -3.55 10.22
CA ARG A 28 16.31 -4.82 10.03
C ARG A 28 17.31 -4.75 8.87
N THR A 29 18.46 -4.16 9.13
CA THR A 29 19.58 -4.07 8.19
C THR A 29 20.60 -5.17 8.45
N SER A 30 20.19 -6.44 8.32
CA SER A 30 20.99 -7.63 8.63
C SER A 30 21.68 -8.26 7.42
N ALA A 31 21.72 -7.59 6.29
CA ALA A 31 22.43 -8.10 5.11
C ALA A 31 23.93 -7.81 5.19
N ALA A 32 24.74 -8.70 4.63
CA ALA A 32 26.20 -8.61 4.67
C ALA A 32 26.79 -7.41 3.91
N THR A 33 26.04 -6.78 3.01
CA THR A 33 26.52 -5.65 2.20
C THR A 33 25.69 -4.40 2.42
N MET A 34 26.35 -3.24 2.34
CA MET A 34 25.70 -1.93 2.42
C MET A 34 24.63 -1.76 1.35
N ARG A 35 24.91 -2.19 0.11
CA ARG A 35 23.96 -2.10 -1.00
C ARG A 35 22.68 -2.89 -0.76
N ALA A 36 22.79 -4.09 -0.18
CA ALA A 36 21.63 -4.90 0.14
C ALA A 36 20.78 -4.27 1.25
N ASN A 37 21.42 -3.65 2.26
CA ASN A 37 20.72 -2.93 3.32
C ASN A 37 20.01 -1.69 2.76
N GLN A 38 20.66 -0.94 1.89
CA GLN A 38 20.07 0.22 1.23
C GLN A 38 18.85 -0.17 0.38
N LEU A 39 18.95 -1.26 -0.37
CA LEU A 39 17.82 -1.78 -1.15
C LEU A 39 16.63 -2.19 -0.27
N ARG A 40 16.89 -2.81 0.88
CA ARG A 40 15.86 -3.15 1.87
C ARG A 40 15.14 -1.92 2.41
N LEU A 41 15.88 -0.87 2.75
CA LEU A 41 15.30 0.40 3.19
C LEU A 41 14.41 1.02 2.10
N TRP A 42 14.85 0.98 0.87
CA TRP A 42 14.04 1.46 -0.25
C TRP A 42 12.75 0.67 -0.42
N PHE A 43 12.81 -0.66 -0.34
CA PHE A 43 11.60 -1.48 -0.40
C PHE A 43 10.65 -1.23 0.77
N ALA A 44 11.16 -1.04 1.98
CA ALA A 44 10.34 -0.69 3.14
C ALA A 44 9.65 0.67 2.93
N SER A 45 10.37 1.67 2.43
CA SER A 45 9.81 2.99 2.13
C SER A 45 8.75 2.92 1.02
N PHE A 46 9.01 2.15 -0.03
CA PHE A 46 8.02 1.90 -1.08
C PHE A 46 6.76 1.22 -0.56
N ALA A 47 6.92 0.21 0.29
CA ALA A 47 5.80 -0.49 0.89
C ALA A 47 4.97 0.45 1.77
N TYR A 48 5.63 1.30 2.56
CA TYR A 48 4.96 2.29 3.39
C TYR A 48 4.12 3.27 2.57
N VAL A 49 4.72 3.87 1.54
CA VAL A 49 4.01 4.80 0.64
C VAL A 49 2.79 4.14 -0.02
N ARG A 50 2.92 2.89 -0.44
CA ARG A 50 1.81 2.14 -1.04
C ARG A 50 0.70 1.83 -0.05
N LEU A 51 1.04 1.45 1.18
CA LEU A 51 0.06 1.20 2.23
C LEU A 51 -0.65 2.49 2.64
N GLU A 52 0.08 3.60 2.70
CA GLU A 52 -0.50 4.91 2.99
C GLU A 52 -1.45 5.37 1.86
N ALA A 53 -1.08 5.18 0.61
CA ALA A 53 -1.96 5.45 -0.52
C ALA A 53 -3.21 4.55 -0.49
N LEU A 54 -3.05 3.27 -0.19
CA LEU A 54 -4.18 2.35 0.00
C LEU A 54 -5.12 2.82 1.11
N ARG A 55 -4.58 3.24 2.25
CA ARG A 55 -5.34 3.76 3.39
C ARG A 55 -6.13 5.00 3.00
N ARG A 56 -5.49 5.99 2.40
CA ARG A 56 -6.11 7.29 2.06
C ARG A 56 -7.09 7.24 0.89
N ILE A 57 -6.84 6.41 -0.10
CA ILE A 57 -7.64 6.34 -1.33
C ILE A 57 -8.63 5.18 -1.25
N GLY A 58 -8.11 3.97 -1.05
CA GLY A 58 -8.91 2.74 -1.11
C GLY A 58 -9.79 2.54 0.11
N LEU A 59 -9.24 2.77 1.30
CA LEU A 59 -9.88 2.44 2.58
C LEU A 59 -10.57 3.63 3.26
N ARG A 60 -10.66 4.75 2.57
CA ARG A 60 -11.35 5.95 3.08
C ARG A 60 -12.80 5.61 3.45
N HIS A 61 -13.26 6.07 4.60
CA HIS A 61 -14.60 5.78 5.15
C HIS A 61 -14.88 4.29 5.39
N THR A 62 -13.85 3.49 5.62
CA THR A 62 -13.97 2.12 6.10
C THR A 62 -13.36 2.00 7.50
N GLN A 63 -13.59 0.85 8.15
CA GLN A 63 -12.98 0.56 9.46
C GLN A 63 -11.44 0.54 9.46
N PHE A 64 -10.80 0.50 8.29
CA PHE A 64 -9.35 0.51 8.12
C PHE A 64 -8.77 1.90 7.80
N GLN A 65 -9.57 2.94 7.80
CA GLN A 65 -9.11 4.30 7.50
C GLN A 65 -7.99 4.74 8.44
N ASP A 66 -8.16 4.47 9.73
CA ASP A 66 -7.20 4.85 10.77
C ASP A 66 -6.38 3.64 11.29
N ALA A 67 -6.41 2.52 10.53
CA ALA A 67 -5.67 1.33 10.91
C ALA A 67 -4.18 1.48 10.61
N THR A 68 -3.32 0.88 11.46
CA THR A 68 -1.87 0.84 11.24
C THR A 68 -1.51 0.02 10.01
N CYS A 69 -0.32 0.27 9.45
CA CYS A 69 0.23 -0.51 8.33
C CYS A 69 0.26 -2.01 8.65
N GLY A 70 0.63 -2.40 9.88
CA GLY A 70 0.61 -3.77 10.33
C GLY A 70 -0.77 -4.40 10.32
N THR A 71 -1.78 -3.67 10.78
CA THR A 71 -3.17 -4.13 10.77
C THR A 71 -3.69 -4.34 9.35
N ILE A 72 -3.44 -3.40 8.44
CA ILE A 72 -3.83 -3.51 7.03
C ILE A 72 -3.13 -4.71 6.39
N ARG A 73 -1.82 -4.87 6.61
CA ARG A 73 -1.05 -6.00 6.11
C ARG A 73 -1.60 -7.34 6.58
N LEU A 74 -1.88 -7.49 7.87
CA LEU A 74 -2.31 -8.76 8.46
C LEU A 74 -3.77 -9.10 8.17
N LYS A 75 -4.66 -8.12 8.18
CA LYS A 75 -6.10 -8.35 8.05
C LYS A 75 -6.61 -8.23 6.62
N LEU A 76 -6.05 -7.31 5.84
CA LEU A 76 -6.53 -7.03 4.48
C LEU A 76 -5.67 -7.64 3.39
N LEU A 77 -4.33 -7.64 3.53
CA LEU A 77 -3.43 -8.11 2.48
C LEU A 77 -2.97 -9.56 2.66
N LYS A 78 -2.92 -10.07 3.90
CA LYS A 78 -2.56 -11.47 4.18
C LYS A 78 -3.76 -12.38 4.01
N LEU A 79 -4.27 -12.49 2.79
CA LEU A 79 -5.41 -13.33 2.45
C LEU A 79 -4.96 -14.51 1.60
N GLY A 80 -5.55 -15.68 1.88
CA GLY A 80 -5.40 -16.84 1.01
C GLY A 80 -6.14 -16.62 -0.31
N ALA A 81 -5.47 -16.87 -1.43
CA ALA A 81 -6.07 -16.79 -2.74
C ALA A 81 -5.63 -17.96 -3.62
N LYS A 82 -6.56 -18.46 -4.43
CA LYS A 82 -6.27 -19.43 -5.48
C LYS A 82 -5.99 -18.67 -6.78
N VAL A 83 -4.76 -18.80 -7.26
CA VAL A 83 -4.37 -18.19 -8.54
C VAL A 83 -4.44 -19.27 -9.63
N THR A 84 -5.25 -19.05 -10.64
CA THR A 84 -5.35 -19.91 -11.82
C THR A 84 -4.81 -19.14 -13.01
N VAL A 85 -3.73 -19.65 -13.58
CA VAL A 85 -3.07 -19.06 -14.76
C VAL A 85 -3.55 -19.81 -16.00
N SER A 86 -4.13 -19.11 -16.95
CA SER A 86 -4.45 -19.58 -18.29
C SER A 86 -3.66 -18.78 -19.31
N VAL A 87 -3.57 -19.26 -20.55
CA VAL A 87 -2.75 -18.66 -21.62
C VAL A 87 -2.99 -17.16 -21.81
N ARG A 88 -4.19 -16.65 -21.51
CA ARG A 88 -4.56 -15.25 -21.71
C ARG A 88 -5.13 -14.55 -20.47
N ARG A 89 -5.30 -15.25 -19.35
CA ARG A 89 -5.95 -14.70 -18.15
C ARG A 89 -5.35 -15.26 -16.87
N ILE A 90 -5.14 -14.38 -15.92
CA ILE A 90 -4.83 -14.73 -14.55
C ILE A 90 -6.10 -14.48 -13.74
N LYS A 91 -6.66 -15.52 -13.13
CA LYS A 91 -7.80 -15.43 -12.22
C LYS A 91 -7.31 -15.56 -10.80
N VAL A 92 -7.61 -14.58 -9.97
CA VAL A 92 -7.32 -14.60 -8.54
C VAL A 92 -8.64 -14.73 -7.80
N ALA A 93 -8.87 -15.89 -7.19
CA ALA A 93 -10.05 -16.15 -6.37
C ALA A 93 -9.65 -16.03 -4.90
N ILE A 94 -10.13 -15.01 -4.23
CA ILE A 94 -9.91 -14.79 -2.80
C ILE A 94 -10.79 -15.77 -2.02
N ALA A 95 -10.28 -16.27 -0.89
CA ALA A 95 -11.01 -17.18 -0.01
C ALA A 95 -12.39 -16.62 0.36
N SER A 96 -13.43 -17.42 0.20
CA SER A 96 -14.83 -17.02 0.48
C SER A 96 -15.07 -16.70 1.95
N ALA A 97 -14.26 -17.25 2.86
CA ALA A 97 -14.31 -17.01 4.30
C ALA A 97 -13.63 -15.70 4.74
N CYS A 98 -13.17 -14.85 3.80
CA CYS A 98 -12.55 -13.57 4.14
C CYS A 98 -13.61 -12.63 4.76
N PRO A 99 -13.44 -12.19 6.03
CA PRO A 99 -14.40 -11.30 6.69
C PRO A 99 -14.40 -9.88 6.09
N TYR A 100 -13.32 -9.49 5.39
CA TYR A 100 -13.12 -8.14 4.86
C TYR A 100 -13.29 -8.05 3.33
N ARG A 101 -14.17 -8.90 2.77
CA ARG A 101 -14.41 -8.94 1.31
C ARG A 101 -14.94 -7.61 0.76
N VAL A 102 -15.81 -6.96 1.52
CA VAL A 102 -16.45 -5.70 1.10
C VAL A 102 -15.40 -4.59 1.04
N GLU A 103 -14.58 -4.46 2.07
CA GLU A 103 -13.52 -3.46 2.15
C GLU A 103 -12.46 -3.69 1.05
N PHE A 104 -12.10 -4.94 0.81
CA PHE A 104 -11.16 -5.30 -0.25
C PHE A 104 -11.72 -4.94 -1.64
N ALA A 105 -12.98 -5.31 -1.93
CA ALA A 105 -13.63 -4.99 -3.19
C ALA A 105 -13.79 -3.48 -3.40
N LEU A 106 -14.15 -2.75 -2.35
CA LEU A 106 -14.28 -1.30 -2.36
C LEU A 106 -12.93 -0.62 -2.61
N ALA A 107 -11.87 -1.08 -1.93
CA ALA A 107 -10.52 -0.57 -2.13
C ALA A 107 -10.04 -0.81 -3.57
N HIS A 108 -10.27 -2.02 -4.10
CA HIS A 108 -9.93 -2.37 -5.47
C HIS A 108 -10.66 -1.47 -6.48
N LEU A 109 -11.97 -1.26 -6.30
CA LEU A 109 -12.77 -0.41 -7.17
C LEU A 109 -12.26 1.03 -7.16
N ARG A 110 -12.02 1.59 -5.98
CA ARG A 110 -11.55 2.96 -5.81
C ARG A 110 -10.16 3.17 -6.42
N LEU A 111 -9.26 2.22 -6.24
CA LEU A 111 -7.92 2.29 -6.83
C LEU A 111 -7.95 2.13 -8.35
N ALA A 112 -8.83 1.26 -8.88
CA ALA A 112 -8.98 1.07 -10.31
C ALA A 112 -9.60 2.29 -11.02
N THR A 113 -10.47 3.03 -10.33
CA THR A 113 -11.12 4.24 -10.85
C THR A 113 -10.38 5.53 -10.51
N TRP A 114 -9.30 5.43 -9.72
CA TRP A 114 -8.54 6.60 -9.32
C TRP A 114 -7.75 7.19 -10.49
N THR A 115 -8.13 8.38 -10.93
CA THR A 115 -7.49 9.10 -12.05
C THR A 115 -6.42 10.09 -11.60
N GLY A 116 -6.01 10.03 -10.34
CA GLY A 116 -5.07 10.98 -9.76
C GLY A 116 -5.74 12.21 -9.14
N PRO A 117 -4.98 13.07 -8.44
CA PRO A 117 -5.51 14.32 -7.92
C PRO A 117 -5.96 15.21 -9.07
N PRO A 118 -7.00 16.05 -8.87
CA PRO A 118 -7.44 17.01 -9.87
C PRO A 118 -6.26 17.94 -10.22
N GLY A 119 -5.77 17.82 -11.44
CA GLY A 119 -4.57 18.54 -11.93
C GLY A 119 -3.44 17.66 -12.47
N ALA A 120 -3.42 16.37 -12.14
CA ALA A 120 -2.44 15.41 -12.68
C ALA A 120 -2.92 14.76 -13.99
N ARG A 121 -3.54 15.52 -14.89
CA ARG A 121 -3.66 15.08 -16.28
C ARG A 121 -2.29 15.20 -16.90
N ALA A 122 -1.60 14.07 -17.08
CA ALA A 122 -0.44 14.01 -17.92
C ALA A 122 -0.82 14.61 -19.30
N ALA A 123 -0.19 15.69 -19.67
CA ALA A 123 -0.16 16.10 -21.05
C ALA A 123 0.56 14.99 -21.82
N VAL A 124 -0.17 14.25 -22.63
CA VAL A 124 0.36 13.40 -23.67
C VAL A 124 0.61 14.27 -24.89
#